data_d0b02bbd1eb40f9f914bff3ba158ab3d
#
_entry.id   d0b02bbd1eb40f9f914bff3ba158ab3d
#
_cell.length_a   1.000
_cell.length_b   1.000
_cell.length_c   1.000
_cell.angle_alpha   90.00
_cell.angle_beta   90.00
_cell.angle_gamma   90.00
#
_symmetry.space_group_name_H-M   'P 1'
#
loop_
_entity.id
_entity.type
_entity.pdbx_description
1 polymer ?
#
loop_
_entity_poly.entity_id
_entity_poly.type
_entity_poly.pdbx_seq_one_letter_code
_entity_poly.pdbx_strand_id
1 'polypeptide(L)'
;MSKISLKCQSCGADLSYNIGDEKLTCKQCGSSFSITDIIKENKKEKVEEKKEVLESKSTNGQLLKTKTEFDISASALGCVMFVALTILFSVILTVTGIRVKMGSFAYFVLHATVEGIFALAAVIVAKSKKTSLIKAAAMDKKVNGNIVALSFAIALVSLLGFGNLTNVFIEFLCYFGFSTEGGNIVINNFWQYLGMVFSSCAVAGFAEELLFRGVIESGFKKWGMKVAVGFSALIFMIMHGSALQTVHQLIIGILIGYVFYKTNNLWLGVLIHFFNNFIPITEVYILSLVSKSSAEVAAETVGLGTIFIDLIIALVIAYAGYYFINILIKKLIAENEKVNGKNKEAETTSSIKVDGENQEVEMTIDGAPAETSDELLETKKAEKPTISGGTIAMFSIAGLYLVIEWLIGTISRFMWG
;
A
#
# COMPACT_ATOMS: atom_id res chain seq x y z
N MET A 1 5.91 44.02 -23.80
CA MET A 1 5.98 43.38 -25.13
C MET A 1 7.26 42.52 -25.14
N SER A 2 7.14 41.21 -24.93
CA SER A 2 8.29 40.28 -24.97
C SER A 2 8.64 39.99 -26.42
N LYS A 3 9.83 40.44 -26.86
CA LYS A 3 10.38 40.07 -28.17
C LYS A 3 10.95 38.65 -28.05
N ILE A 4 10.36 37.72 -28.79
CA ILE A 4 10.96 36.38 -28.96
C ILE A 4 12.05 36.53 -30.03
N SER A 5 13.31 36.27 -29.70
CA SER A 5 14.42 36.27 -30.63
C SER A 5 14.45 34.94 -31.38
N LEU A 6 14.25 34.99 -32.69
CA LEU A 6 14.37 33.83 -33.60
C LEU A 6 15.62 34.01 -34.45
N LYS A 7 16.31 32.93 -34.82
CA LYS A 7 17.47 32.98 -35.70
C LYS A 7 17.15 32.53 -37.12
N CYS A 8 17.71 33.19 -38.10
CA CYS A 8 17.58 32.85 -39.52
C CYS A 8 18.28 31.52 -39.82
N GLN A 9 17.55 30.57 -40.38
CA GLN A 9 18.06 29.25 -40.74
C GLN A 9 19.15 29.27 -41.81
N SER A 10 19.20 30.31 -42.64
CA SER A 10 20.17 30.41 -43.75
C SER A 10 21.44 31.12 -43.37
N CYS A 11 21.46 32.08 -42.43
CA CYS A 11 22.62 32.91 -42.12
C CYS A 11 22.85 33.14 -40.62
N GLY A 12 21.99 32.62 -39.74
CA GLY A 12 22.14 32.76 -38.28
C GLY A 12 21.79 34.11 -37.68
N ALA A 13 21.39 35.11 -38.50
CA ALA A 13 21.05 36.46 -38.03
C ALA A 13 19.77 36.48 -37.22
N ASP A 14 19.63 37.37 -36.22
CA ASP A 14 18.43 37.53 -35.43
C ASP A 14 17.25 38.05 -36.25
N LEU A 15 16.16 37.36 -36.13
CA LEU A 15 14.88 37.72 -36.77
C LEU A 15 13.93 38.37 -35.72
N SER A 16 13.38 39.51 -36.04
CA SER A 16 12.33 40.15 -35.25
C SER A 16 10.98 40.02 -35.95
N TYR A 17 9.95 39.63 -35.23
CA TYR A 17 8.59 39.54 -35.81
C TYR A 17 7.55 40.29 -34.97
N ASN A 18 6.45 40.64 -35.59
CA ASN A 18 5.28 41.19 -34.93
C ASN A 18 4.18 40.13 -34.86
N ILE A 19 3.34 40.22 -33.83
CA ILE A 19 2.20 39.31 -33.68
C ILE A 19 1.27 39.52 -34.86
N GLY A 20 1.06 38.46 -35.67
CA GLY A 20 0.22 38.50 -36.87
C GLY A 20 0.96 38.30 -38.22
N ASP A 21 2.30 38.22 -38.19
CA ASP A 21 3.08 37.92 -39.39
C ASP A 21 3.01 36.40 -39.71
N GLU A 22 2.58 36.04 -40.93
CA GLU A 22 2.58 34.62 -41.37
C GLU A 22 3.95 34.19 -41.94
N LYS A 23 4.75 35.13 -42.44
CA LYS A 23 6.10 34.88 -42.99
C LYS A 23 7.11 35.89 -42.49
N LEU A 24 8.31 35.39 -42.19
CA LEU A 24 9.45 36.19 -41.78
C LEU A 24 10.48 36.24 -42.90
N THR A 25 10.90 37.44 -43.27
CA THR A 25 11.97 37.63 -44.24
C THR A 25 13.22 38.17 -43.52
N CYS A 26 14.35 37.46 -43.68
CA CYS A 26 15.62 37.87 -43.11
C CYS A 26 16.14 39.10 -43.79
N LYS A 27 16.34 40.18 -43.04
CA LYS A 27 16.88 41.45 -43.58
C LYS A 27 18.35 41.36 -44.08
N GLN A 28 19.08 40.29 -43.63
CA GLN A 28 20.50 40.14 -43.94
C GLN A 28 20.74 39.27 -45.18
N CYS A 29 19.97 38.22 -45.41
CA CYS A 29 20.14 37.31 -46.55
C CYS A 29 18.97 37.23 -47.51
N GLY A 30 17.82 37.90 -47.21
CA GLY A 30 16.64 37.90 -48.05
C GLY A 30 15.78 36.61 -47.99
N SER A 31 16.17 35.60 -47.26
CA SER A 31 15.42 34.33 -47.15
C SER A 31 14.12 34.55 -46.38
N SER A 32 13.02 33.94 -46.87
CA SER A 32 11.70 34.02 -46.25
C SER A 32 11.32 32.65 -45.67
N PHE A 33 10.80 32.63 -44.45
CA PHE A 33 10.43 31.43 -43.68
C PHE A 33 9.01 31.56 -43.16
N SER A 34 8.30 30.44 -43.10
CA SER A 34 7.03 30.37 -42.37
C SER A 34 7.30 30.32 -40.84
N ILE A 35 6.57 31.10 -40.07
CA ILE A 35 6.69 31.12 -38.60
C ILE A 35 6.43 29.74 -37.99
N THR A 36 5.49 28.98 -38.56
CA THR A 36 5.16 27.63 -38.12
C THR A 36 6.32 26.63 -38.28
N ASP A 37 7.12 26.79 -39.34
CA ASP A 37 8.25 25.91 -39.60
C ASP A 37 9.44 26.21 -38.67
N ILE A 38 9.70 27.50 -38.43
CA ILE A 38 10.74 27.94 -37.50
C ILE A 38 10.41 27.47 -36.05
N ILE A 39 9.15 27.55 -35.64
CA ILE A 39 8.73 27.09 -34.29
C ILE A 39 8.84 25.59 -34.16
N LYS A 40 8.51 24.80 -35.19
CA LYS A 40 8.66 23.34 -35.18
C LYS A 40 10.12 22.92 -35.10
N GLU A 41 11.02 23.60 -35.78
CA GLU A 41 12.44 23.24 -35.81
C GLU A 41 13.15 23.63 -34.51
N ASN A 42 12.89 24.83 -33.98
CA ASN A 42 13.37 25.24 -32.64
C ASN A 42 12.84 24.34 -31.51
N LYS A 43 11.63 23.76 -31.66
CA LYS A 43 11.15 22.72 -30.73
C LYS A 43 11.91 21.40 -30.88
N LYS A 44 12.26 21.00 -32.10
CA LYS A 44 13.08 19.78 -32.33
C LYS A 44 14.49 19.94 -31.77
N GLU A 45 15.20 21.05 -32.06
CA GLU A 45 16.52 21.32 -31.51
C GLU A 45 16.57 21.33 -29.99
N LYS A 46 15.60 22.00 -29.31
CA LYS A 46 15.51 22.00 -27.85
C LYS A 46 15.18 20.61 -27.26
N VAL A 47 14.52 19.75 -27.99
CA VAL A 47 14.25 18.37 -27.58
C VAL A 47 15.49 17.50 -27.79
N GLU A 48 16.25 17.71 -28.86
CA GLU A 48 17.50 17.00 -29.12
C GLU A 48 18.60 17.44 -28.16
N GLU A 49 18.79 18.74 -27.93
CA GLU A 49 19.72 19.29 -26.94
C GLU A 49 19.41 18.79 -25.51
N LYS A 50 18.13 18.69 -25.14
CA LYS A 50 17.72 18.03 -23.88
C LYS A 50 17.99 16.53 -23.86
N LYS A 51 17.90 15.84 -24.99
CA LYS A 51 18.27 14.42 -25.09
C LYS A 51 19.77 14.23 -24.95
N GLU A 52 20.59 15.02 -25.65
CA GLU A 52 22.05 14.96 -25.54
C GLU A 52 22.56 15.32 -24.14
N VAL A 53 21.99 16.34 -23.49
CA VAL A 53 22.29 16.70 -22.09
C VAL A 53 21.87 15.60 -21.11
N LEU A 54 20.77 14.89 -21.39
CA LEU A 54 20.34 13.71 -20.61
C LEU A 54 21.25 12.49 -20.86
N GLU A 55 21.69 12.27 -22.09
CA GLU A 55 22.62 11.17 -22.44
C GLU A 55 24.04 11.44 -21.97
N SER A 56 24.54 12.66 -22.06
CA SER A 56 25.88 13.03 -21.55
C SER A 56 25.95 13.01 -20.01
N LYS A 57 24.84 13.28 -19.30
CA LYS A 57 24.72 13.06 -17.85
C LYS A 57 24.60 11.58 -17.47
N SER A 58 24.22 10.71 -18.41
CA SER A 58 24.12 9.27 -18.23
C SER A 58 25.49 8.56 -18.33
N THR A 59 26.45 9.10 -19.05
CA THR A 59 27.76 8.48 -19.31
C THR A 59 28.87 8.88 -18.32
N ASN A 60 28.69 9.93 -17.51
CA ASN A 60 29.72 10.43 -16.62
C ASN A 60 29.27 10.52 -15.15
N GLY A 61 28.81 9.42 -14.62
CA GLY A 61 28.43 9.31 -13.21
C GLY A 61 27.45 8.17 -12.99
N GLN A 62 27.91 6.93 -13.03
CA GLN A 62 27.21 5.80 -12.39
C GLN A 62 27.20 5.95 -10.86
N LEU A 63 26.58 6.98 -10.35
CA LEU A 63 25.85 6.87 -9.10
C LEU A 63 24.66 5.99 -9.43
N LEU A 64 24.71 4.74 -8.99
CA LEU A 64 23.60 3.79 -9.03
C LEU A 64 22.35 4.51 -8.49
N LYS A 65 21.50 5.07 -9.38
CA LYS A 65 20.22 5.66 -8.98
C LYS A 65 19.42 4.55 -8.33
N THR A 66 19.37 4.57 -7.00
CA THR A 66 18.56 3.64 -6.22
C THR A 66 17.12 3.81 -6.68
N LYS A 67 16.49 2.71 -7.11
CA LYS A 67 15.08 2.73 -7.48
C LYS A 67 14.23 3.23 -6.30
N THR A 68 13.17 3.96 -6.60
CA THR A 68 12.25 4.48 -5.57
C THR A 68 10.91 3.73 -5.55
N GLU A 69 10.72 2.77 -6.45
CA GLU A 69 9.49 1.98 -6.58
C GLU A 69 9.80 0.49 -6.70
N PHE A 70 8.95 -0.32 -6.12
CA PHE A 70 8.93 -1.76 -6.32
C PHE A 70 8.11 -2.15 -7.55
N ASP A 71 8.46 -3.28 -8.15
CA ASP A 71 7.70 -3.95 -9.20
C ASP A 71 7.06 -5.24 -8.66
N ILE A 72 6.20 -5.88 -9.46
CA ILE A 72 5.51 -7.11 -9.09
C ILE A 72 6.48 -8.25 -8.74
N SER A 73 7.70 -8.26 -9.31
CA SER A 73 8.71 -9.26 -8.97
C SER A 73 9.29 -9.05 -7.56
N ALA A 74 9.28 -7.80 -7.06
CA ALA A 74 9.61 -7.53 -5.66
C ALA A 74 8.54 -8.05 -4.72
N SER A 75 7.25 -7.89 -5.07
CA SER A 75 6.14 -8.45 -4.30
C SER A 75 6.24 -9.97 -4.18
N ALA A 76 6.49 -10.66 -5.32
CA ALA A 76 6.67 -12.10 -5.33
C ALA A 76 7.87 -12.56 -4.49
N LEU A 77 9.01 -11.85 -4.62
CA LEU A 77 10.20 -12.12 -3.82
C LEU A 77 9.92 -11.88 -2.33
N GLY A 78 9.11 -10.86 -1.97
CA GLY A 78 8.68 -10.60 -0.59
C GLY A 78 7.94 -11.77 0.02
N CYS A 79 6.98 -12.35 -0.70
CA CYS A 79 6.27 -13.55 -0.27
C CYS A 79 7.20 -14.74 -0.09
N VAL A 80 8.11 -15.00 -1.05
CA VAL A 80 9.08 -16.11 -0.96
C VAL A 80 10.05 -15.92 0.20
N MET A 81 10.57 -14.70 0.39
CA MET A 81 11.51 -14.41 1.49
C MET A 81 10.85 -14.58 2.84
N PHE A 82 9.62 -14.12 3.02
CA PHE A 82 8.87 -14.35 4.24
C PHE A 82 8.73 -15.85 4.53
N VAL A 83 8.22 -16.62 3.56
CA VAL A 83 8.04 -18.08 3.72
C VAL A 83 9.36 -18.77 4.04
N ALA A 84 10.42 -18.47 3.30
CA ALA A 84 11.73 -19.08 3.50
C ALA A 84 12.31 -18.78 4.91
N LEU A 85 12.19 -17.53 5.35
CA LEU A 85 12.67 -17.12 6.68
C LEU A 85 11.83 -17.75 7.80
N THR A 86 10.52 -17.86 7.62
CA THR A 86 9.61 -18.51 8.57
C THR A 86 9.94 -20.00 8.71
N ILE A 87 10.14 -20.71 7.59
CA ILE A 87 10.56 -22.12 7.59
C ILE A 87 11.92 -22.28 8.29
N LEU A 88 12.90 -21.44 7.92
CA LEU A 88 14.23 -21.47 8.55
C LEU A 88 14.13 -21.26 10.06
N PHE A 89 13.35 -20.30 10.50
CA PHE A 89 13.14 -20.01 11.92
C PHE A 89 12.47 -21.18 12.64
N SER A 90 11.44 -21.79 12.05
CA SER A 90 10.77 -22.97 12.59
C SER A 90 11.70 -24.17 12.72
N VAL A 91 12.57 -24.40 11.73
CA VAL A 91 13.61 -25.45 11.80
C VAL A 91 14.59 -25.18 12.94
N ILE A 92 15.06 -23.94 13.09
CA ILE A 92 15.95 -23.53 14.19
C ILE A 92 15.30 -23.83 15.54
N LEU A 93 14.04 -23.43 15.76
CA LEU A 93 13.32 -23.69 17.00
C LEU A 93 13.18 -25.21 17.28
N THR A 94 12.88 -25.99 16.24
CA THR A 94 12.71 -27.42 16.34
C THR A 94 14.04 -28.11 16.70
N VAL A 95 15.13 -27.77 16.01
CA VAL A 95 16.46 -28.38 16.24
C VAL A 95 17.05 -27.98 17.60
N THR A 96 16.85 -26.70 18.00
CA THR A 96 17.37 -26.22 19.30
C THR A 96 16.53 -26.69 20.49
N GLY A 97 15.29 -27.15 20.25
CA GLY A 97 14.37 -27.54 21.31
C GLY A 97 13.93 -26.38 22.21
N ILE A 98 14.10 -25.11 21.78
CA ILE A 98 13.72 -23.93 22.56
C ILE A 98 12.21 -23.94 22.80
N ARG A 99 11.82 -24.00 24.07
CA ARG A 99 10.44 -23.88 24.51
C ARG A 99 10.34 -22.70 25.47
N VAL A 100 9.42 -21.81 25.21
CA VAL A 100 9.18 -20.64 26.08
C VAL A 100 7.83 -20.75 26.74
N LYS A 101 7.76 -20.35 28.00
CA LYS A 101 6.50 -20.30 28.74
C LYS A 101 5.68 -19.09 28.24
N MET A 102 4.42 -19.31 27.87
CA MET A 102 3.50 -18.23 27.50
C MET A 102 3.48 -17.13 28.57
N GLY A 103 3.50 -15.86 28.14
CA GLY A 103 3.50 -14.70 29.03
C GLY A 103 4.83 -14.44 29.78
N SER A 104 5.90 -15.19 29.51
CA SER A 104 7.25 -14.86 29.99
C SER A 104 7.90 -13.79 29.13
N PHE A 105 8.94 -13.12 29.67
CA PHE A 105 9.73 -12.17 28.88
C PHE A 105 10.29 -12.80 27.59
N ALA A 106 10.81 -14.03 27.69
CA ALA A 106 11.31 -14.79 26.54
C ALA A 106 10.23 -15.05 25.49
N TYR A 107 8.97 -15.23 25.90
CA TYR A 107 7.84 -15.36 24.96
C TYR A 107 7.66 -14.08 24.14
N PHE A 108 7.67 -12.90 24.75
CA PHE A 108 7.51 -11.63 24.04
C PHE A 108 8.68 -11.32 23.12
N VAL A 109 9.91 -11.67 23.54
CA VAL A 109 11.10 -11.56 22.67
C VAL A 109 10.97 -12.51 21.48
N LEU A 110 10.56 -13.76 21.70
CA LEU A 110 10.35 -14.72 20.61
C LEU A 110 9.25 -14.24 19.64
N HIS A 111 8.13 -13.77 20.19
CA HIS A 111 7.03 -13.24 19.39
C HIS A 111 7.48 -12.01 18.56
N ALA A 112 8.14 -11.05 19.19
CA ALA A 112 8.70 -9.90 18.46
C ALA A 112 9.74 -10.30 17.39
N THR A 113 10.48 -11.40 17.60
CA THR A 113 11.42 -11.93 16.61
C THR A 113 10.69 -12.52 15.40
N VAL A 114 9.59 -13.26 15.64
CA VAL A 114 8.72 -13.77 14.56
C VAL A 114 8.15 -12.62 13.74
N GLU A 115 7.62 -11.60 14.39
CA GLU A 115 7.13 -10.39 13.70
C GLU A 115 8.26 -9.68 12.96
N GLY A 116 9.45 -9.64 13.51
CA GLY A 116 10.65 -9.08 12.89
C GLY A 116 11.03 -9.73 11.55
N ILE A 117 10.58 -10.98 11.28
CA ILE A 117 10.79 -11.67 9.99
C ILE A 117 10.17 -10.91 8.84
N PHE A 118 9.00 -10.29 9.03
CA PHE A 118 8.35 -9.46 8.01
C PHE A 118 9.24 -8.27 7.60
N ALA A 119 9.77 -7.56 8.59
CA ALA A 119 10.66 -6.43 8.32
C ALA A 119 11.99 -6.90 7.67
N LEU A 120 12.54 -8.03 8.11
CA LEU A 120 13.74 -8.62 7.54
C LEU A 120 13.54 -9.00 6.07
N ALA A 121 12.40 -9.62 5.73
CA ALA A 121 12.03 -9.94 4.36
C ALA A 121 11.96 -8.67 3.49
N ALA A 122 11.31 -7.61 3.98
CA ALA A 122 11.24 -6.32 3.27
C ALA A 122 12.62 -5.71 3.01
N VAL A 123 13.52 -5.76 4.01
CA VAL A 123 14.90 -5.25 3.88
C VAL A 123 15.71 -6.07 2.86
N ILE A 124 15.60 -7.40 2.87
CA ILE A 124 16.28 -8.28 1.91
C ILE A 124 15.81 -7.98 0.50
N VAL A 125 14.49 -7.85 0.30
CA VAL A 125 13.91 -7.50 -1.02
C VAL A 125 14.42 -6.14 -1.49
N ALA A 126 14.41 -5.13 -0.63
CA ALA A 126 14.86 -3.79 -0.98
C ALA A 126 16.34 -3.78 -1.42
N LYS A 127 17.21 -4.49 -0.68
CA LYS A 127 18.63 -4.67 -1.04
C LYS A 127 18.80 -5.42 -2.37
N SER A 128 18.08 -6.54 -2.55
CA SER A 128 18.12 -7.37 -3.75
C SER A 128 17.67 -6.59 -5.00
N LYS A 129 16.64 -5.77 -4.87
CA LYS A 129 16.10 -4.94 -5.96
C LYS A 129 16.82 -3.61 -6.13
N LYS A 130 17.81 -3.30 -5.29
CA LYS A 130 18.51 -2.00 -5.24
C LYS A 130 17.52 -0.83 -5.16
N THR A 131 16.49 -0.98 -4.31
CA THR A 131 15.39 -0.03 -4.14
C THR A 131 15.49 0.61 -2.75
N SER A 132 15.25 1.91 -2.67
CA SER A 132 15.16 2.61 -1.37
C SER A 132 13.87 2.23 -0.67
N LEU A 133 13.96 1.43 0.41
CA LEU A 133 12.80 1.02 1.20
C LEU A 133 12.07 2.23 1.79
N ILE A 134 12.80 3.22 2.30
CA ILE A 134 12.23 4.45 2.87
C ILE A 134 11.35 5.18 1.85
N LYS A 135 11.84 5.32 0.61
CA LYS A 135 11.09 6.01 -0.46
C LYS A 135 9.94 5.17 -0.99
N ALA A 136 10.19 3.88 -1.26
CA ALA A 136 9.19 2.98 -1.81
C ALA A 136 8.04 2.71 -0.83
N ALA A 137 8.32 2.62 0.46
CA ALA A 137 7.31 2.48 1.52
C ALA A 137 6.78 3.84 2.03
N ALA A 138 7.25 4.96 1.47
CA ALA A 138 6.84 6.30 1.87
C ALA A 138 6.94 6.55 3.39
N MET A 139 8.07 6.14 3.99
CA MET A 139 8.37 6.30 5.42
C MET A 139 8.85 7.72 5.76
N ASP A 140 9.15 8.54 4.77
CA ASP A 140 9.58 9.93 4.92
C ASP A 140 8.40 10.92 5.14
N LYS A 141 7.19 10.41 5.19
CA LYS A 141 5.98 11.20 5.45
C LYS A 141 5.81 11.54 6.92
N LYS A 142 5.19 12.69 7.18
CA LYS A 142 4.94 13.20 8.53
C LYS A 142 3.58 12.75 9.06
N VAL A 143 3.49 12.69 10.38
CA VAL A 143 2.27 12.41 11.16
C VAL A 143 2.08 13.49 12.21
N ASN A 144 0.84 13.91 12.43
CA ASN A 144 0.45 14.83 13.51
C ASN A 144 -0.59 14.17 14.45
N GLY A 145 -0.95 14.86 15.54
CA GLY A 145 -1.91 14.36 16.52
C GLY A 145 -3.29 14.04 15.94
N ASN A 146 -3.76 14.81 14.92
CA ASN A 146 -5.05 14.56 14.27
C ASN A 146 -5.03 13.24 13.48
N ILE A 147 -3.91 12.94 12.79
CA ILE A 147 -3.73 11.67 12.09
C ILE A 147 -3.77 10.51 13.09
N VAL A 148 -3.10 10.63 14.25
CA VAL A 148 -3.12 9.62 15.31
C VAL A 148 -4.55 9.39 15.81
N ALA A 149 -5.28 10.46 16.14
CA ALA A 149 -6.66 10.39 16.63
C ALA A 149 -7.62 9.78 15.59
N LEU A 150 -7.50 10.16 14.32
CA LEU A 150 -8.30 9.60 13.24
C LEU A 150 -7.98 8.12 13.00
N SER A 151 -6.70 7.72 13.08
CA SER A 151 -6.30 6.32 12.97
C SER A 151 -6.87 5.46 14.10
N PHE A 152 -6.87 5.98 15.34
CA PHE A 152 -7.54 5.34 16.46
C PHE A 152 -9.04 5.18 16.24
N ALA A 153 -9.72 6.27 15.81
CA ALA A 153 -11.15 6.24 15.53
C ALA A 153 -11.51 5.25 14.41
N ILE A 154 -10.68 5.16 13.35
CA ILE A 154 -10.87 4.19 12.27
C ILE A 154 -10.75 2.76 12.79
N ALA A 155 -9.71 2.46 13.59
CA ALA A 155 -9.54 1.14 14.19
C ALA A 155 -10.71 0.76 15.10
N LEU A 156 -11.15 1.68 15.96
CA LEU A 156 -12.28 1.46 16.86
C LEU A 156 -13.58 1.18 16.07
N VAL A 157 -13.91 2.01 15.08
CA VAL A 157 -15.11 1.82 14.27
C VAL A 157 -14.99 0.54 13.42
N SER A 158 -13.80 0.15 12.99
CA SER A 158 -13.57 -1.12 12.28
C SER A 158 -13.88 -2.32 13.18
N LEU A 159 -13.38 -2.33 14.41
CA LEU A 159 -13.66 -3.39 15.38
C LEU A 159 -15.14 -3.49 15.73
N LEU A 160 -15.77 -2.37 16.05
CA LEU A 160 -17.20 -2.32 16.38
C LEU A 160 -18.11 -2.65 15.19
N GLY A 161 -17.74 -2.19 14.00
CA GLY A 161 -18.54 -2.37 12.78
C GLY A 161 -18.40 -3.76 12.17
N PHE A 162 -17.21 -4.35 12.18
CA PHE A 162 -16.95 -5.60 11.46
C PHE A 162 -16.61 -6.79 12.37
N GLY A 163 -16.41 -6.57 13.69
CA GLY A 163 -16.09 -7.65 14.63
C GLY A 163 -17.18 -8.74 14.64
N ASN A 164 -18.45 -8.35 14.58
CA ASN A 164 -19.56 -9.30 14.55
C ASN A 164 -19.56 -10.23 13.31
N LEU A 165 -19.05 -9.76 12.16
CA LEU A 165 -18.91 -10.65 10.99
C LEU A 165 -17.90 -11.76 11.25
N THR A 166 -16.84 -11.46 11.99
CA THR A 166 -15.84 -12.46 12.41
C THR A 166 -16.44 -13.45 13.38
N ASN A 167 -17.23 -12.98 14.36
CA ASN A 167 -17.91 -13.84 15.34
C ASN A 167 -18.88 -14.80 14.66
N VAL A 168 -19.74 -14.30 13.78
CA VAL A 168 -20.68 -15.13 13.02
C VAL A 168 -19.95 -16.17 12.15
N PHE A 169 -18.83 -15.81 11.54
CA PHE A 169 -18.02 -16.77 10.81
C PHE A 169 -17.46 -17.87 11.72
N ILE A 170 -16.99 -17.51 12.90
CA ILE A 170 -16.49 -18.49 13.92
C ILE A 170 -17.66 -19.38 14.40
N GLU A 171 -18.81 -18.83 14.72
CA GLU A 171 -20.02 -19.56 15.09
C GLU A 171 -20.43 -20.59 14.02
N PHE A 172 -20.38 -20.16 12.76
CA PHE A 172 -20.63 -21.05 11.62
C PHE A 172 -19.63 -22.21 11.57
N LEU A 173 -18.33 -21.95 11.77
CA LEU A 173 -17.32 -23.02 11.84
C LEU A 173 -17.55 -23.95 13.04
N CYS A 174 -17.88 -23.39 14.22
CA CYS A 174 -18.17 -24.16 15.44
C CYS A 174 -19.39 -25.07 15.26
N TYR A 175 -20.41 -24.61 14.52
CA TYR A 175 -21.56 -25.46 14.18
C TYR A 175 -21.16 -26.75 13.46
N PHE A 176 -20.09 -26.73 12.66
CA PHE A 176 -19.52 -27.91 11.99
C PHE A 176 -18.44 -28.63 12.80
N GLY A 177 -18.28 -28.30 14.09
CA GLY A 177 -17.33 -28.98 14.99
C GLY A 177 -15.95 -28.34 15.05
N PHE A 178 -15.77 -27.09 14.61
CA PHE A 178 -14.50 -26.36 14.76
C PHE A 178 -14.29 -25.96 16.22
N SER A 179 -13.09 -26.24 16.77
CA SER A 179 -12.73 -25.85 18.14
C SER A 179 -12.06 -24.48 18.20
N THR A 180 -12.50 -23.67 19.14
CA THR A 180 -11.85 -22.40 19.48
C THR A 180 -10.86 -22.51 20.63
N GLU A 181 -10.68 -23.71 21.21
CA GLU A 181 -9.78 -23.95 22.33
C GLU A 181 -8.32 -23.53 22.01
N GLY A 182 -7.64 -23.02 23.02
CA GLY A 182 -6.23 -22.58 22.90
C GLY A 182 -6.02 -21.27 22.12
N GLY A 183 -7.10 -20.61 21.64
CA GLY A 183 -7.02 -19.33 20.94
C GLY A 183 -7.00 -18.11 21.85
N ASN A 184 -7.25 -18.27 23.16
CA ASN A 184 -7.42 -17.15 24.07
C ASN A 184 -6.08 -16.58 24.56
N ILE A 185 -5.92 -15.27 24.40
CA ILE A 185 -4.81 -14.52 24.98
C ILE A 185 -5.10 -14.30 26.46
N VAL A 186 -4.22 -14.78 27.35
CA VAL A 186 -4.34 -14.57 28.80
C VAL A 186 -3.30 -13.55 29.24
N ILE A 187 -3.76 -12.43 29.82
CA ILE A 187 -2.92 -11.35 30.34
C ILE A 187 -3.20 -11.21 31.83
N ASN A 188 -2.27 -11.67 32.67
CA ASN A 188 -2.46 -11.76 34.13
C ASN A 188 -1.88 -10.57 34.89
N ASN A 189 -1.04 -9.74 34.28
CA ASN A 189 -0.40 -8.61 34.94
C ASN A 189 0.06 -7.55 33.93
N PHE A 190 0.43 -6.37 34.48
CA PHE A 190 0.85 -5.21 33.71
C PHE A 190 2.07 -5.47 32.79
N TRP A 191 3.03 -6.29 33.23
CA TRP A 191 4.23 -6.57 32.44
C TRP A 191 3.90 -7.44 31.20
N GLN A 192 2.98 -8.39 31.35
CA GLN A 192 2.48 -9.16 30.23
C GLN A 192 1.69 -8.30 29.26
N TYR A 193 0.88 -7.37 29.77
CA TYR A 193 0.20 -6.38 28.94
C TYR A 193 1.20 -5.53 28.12
N LEU A 194 2.23 -4.98 28.78
CA LEU A 194 3.28 -4.22 28.07
C LEU A 194 4.02 -5.08 27.03
N GLY A 195 4.32 -6.34 27.37
CA GLY A 195 4.95 -7.29 26.44
C GLY A 195 4.11 -7.54 25.21
N MET A 196 2.78 -7.71 25.36
CA MET A 196 1.84 -7.85 24.24
C MET A 196 1.73 -6.56 23.41
N VAL A 197 1.60 -5.40 24.06
CA VAL A 197 1.56 -4.10 23.36
C VAL A 197 2.85 -3.89 22.55
N PHE A 198 4.00 -4.24 23.10
CA PHE A 198 5.26 -4.13 22.37
C PHE A 198 5.32 -5.09 21.18
N SER A 199 5.13 -6.40 21.43
CA SER A 199 5.32 -7.42 20.38
C SER A 199 4.19 -7.42 19.34
N SER A 200 2.93 -7.44 19.78
CA SER A 200 1.77 -7.62 18.90
C SER A 200 1.20 -6.30 18.34
N CYS A 201 1.46 -5.15 18.99
CA CYS A 201 0.97 -3.87 18.45
C CYS A 201 2.09 -3.09 17.76
N ALA A 202 3.21 -2.84 18.47
CA ALA A 202 4.25 -1.97 17.93
C ALA A 202 5.12 -2.69 16.88
N VAL A 203 5.65 -3.87 17.22
CA VAL A 203 6.55 -4.61 16.31
C VAL A 203 5.76 -5.19 15.15
N ALA A 204 4.65 -5.90 15.40
CA ALA A 204 3.81 -6.46 14.36
C ALA A 204 3.25 -5.36 13.45
N GLY A 205 2.62 -4.33 14.02
CA GLY A 205 2.03 -3.22 13.25
C GLY A 205 3.02 -2.51 12.34
N PHE A 206 4.30 -2.41 12.73
CA PHE A 206 5.33 -1.83 11.87
C PHE A 206 5.89 -2.85 10.86
N ALA A 207 6.28 -4.03 11.31
CA ALA A 207 6.99 -5.01 10.50
C ALA A 207 6.13 -5.59 9.38
N GLU A 208 4.87 -5.89 9.69
CA GLU A 208 3.91 -6.37 8.72
C GLU A 208 3.57 -5.30 7.69
N GLU A 209 3.27 -4.06 8.13
CA GLU A 209 2.98 -2.98 7.18
C GLU A 209 4.17 -2.69 6.25
N LEU A 210 5.40 -2.81 6.75
CA LEU A 210 6.59 -2.64 5.94
C LEU A 210 6.69 -3.65 4.80
N LEU A 211 6.33 -4.92 5.04
CA LEU A 211 6.30 -5.94 4.00
C LEU A 211 5.06 -5.80 3.11
N PHE A 212 3.86 -5.73 3.71
CA PHE A 212 2.62 -5.79 2.95
C PHE A 212 2.38 -4.53 2.13
N ARG A 213 2.50 -3.34 2.74
CA ARG A 213 2.24 -2.06 2.06
C ARG A 213 3.51 -1.53 1.42
N GLY A 214 4.62 -1.60 2.15
CA GLY A 214 5.90 -1.10 1.69
C GLY A 214 6.44 -1.86 0.48
N VAL A 215 6.27 -3.18 0.40
CA VAL A 215 6.82 -4.02 -0.67
C VAL A 215 5.72 -4.62 -1.54
N ILE A 216 4.81 -5.44 -0.95
CA ILE A 216 3.86 -6.26 -1.72
C ILE A 216 2.86 -5.37 -2.45
N GLU A 217 2.11 -4.54 -1.74
CA GLU A 217 1.11 -3.65 -2.34
C GLU A 217 1.76 -2.65 -3.31
N SER A 218 2.91 -2.08 -2.91
CA SER A 218 3.67 -1.14 -3.75
C SER A 218 4.07 -1.74 -5.08
N GLY A 219 4.45 -3.01 -5.14
CA GLY A 219 4.79 -3.69 -6.39
C GLY A 219 3.60 -3.92 -7.32
N PHE A 220 2.38 -3.93 -6.79
CA PHE A 220 1.15 -4.03 -7.59
C PHE A 220 0.54 -2.68 -7.99
N LYS A 221 1.06 -1.53 -7.56
CA LYS A 221 0.45 -0.21 -7.84
C LYS A 221 0.15 0.02 -9.32
N LYS A 222 1.02 -0.44 -10.23
CA LYS A 222 0.83 -0.32 -11.69
C LYS A 222 -0.35 -1.12 -12.25
N TRP A 223 -0.91 -2.06 -11.47
CA TRP A 223 -2.08 -2.87 -11.84
C TRP A 223 -3.40 -2.24 -11.37
N GLY A 224 -3.30 -1.09 -10.73
CA GLY A 224 -4.43 -0.35 -10.22
C GLY A 224 -4.85 -0.75 -8.81
N MET A 225 -5.65 0.11 -8.20
CA MET A 225 -6.02 0.03 -6.78
C MET A 225 -6.68 -1.31 -6.40
N LYS A 226 -7.65 -1.78 -7.20
CA LYS A 226 -8.38 -3.01 -6.87
C LYS A 226 -7.46 -4.23 -6.77
N VAL A 227 -6.48 -4.32 -7.69
CA VAL A 227 -5.52 -5.43 -7.71
C VAL A 227 -4.51 -5.26 -6.57
N ALA A 228 -3.93 -4.07 -6.40
CA ALA A 228 -2.92 -3.83 -5.38
C ALA A 228 -3.46 -4.08 -3.96
N VAL A 229 -4.59 -3.46 -3.62
CA VAL A 229 -5.23 -3.60 -2.30
C VAL A 229 -5.77 -5.01 -2.10
N GLY A 230 -6.53 -5.55 -3.08
CA GLY A 230 -7.17 -6.86 -2.95
C GLY A 230 -6.15 -7.99 -2.83
N PHE A 231 -5.10 -7.98 -3.64
CA PHE A 231 -4.07 -9.02 -3.60
C PHE A 231 -3.22 -8.94 -2.32
N SER A 232 -2.83 -7.72 -1.91
CA SER A 232 -2.11 -7.51 -0.65
C SER A 232 -2.93 -7.97 0.55
N ALA A 233 -4.23 -7.64 0.61
CA ALA A 233 -5.12 -8.04 1.69
C ALA A 233 -5.34 -9.57 1.73
N LEU A 234 -5.46 -10.22 0.57
CA LEU A 234 -5.60 -11.66 0.47
C LEU A 234 -4.37 -12.39 1.01
N ILE A 235 -3.16 -11.97 0.60
CA ILE A 235 -1.92 -12.55 1.11
C ILE A 235 -1.80 -12.30 2.62
N PHE A 236 -2.13 -11.08 3.07
CA PHE A 236 -2.13 -10.72 4.49
C PHE A 236 -3.01 -11.65 5.32
N MET A 237 -4.24 -11.91 4.87
CA MET A 237 -5.16 -12.83 5.51
C MET A 237 -4.59 -14.26 5.60
N ILE A 238 -4.11 -14.80 4.47
CA ILE A 238 -3.63 -16.18 4.41
C ILE A 238 -2.38 -16.39 5.25
N MET A 239 -1.49 -15.40 5.30
CA MET A 239 -0.24 -15.46 6.10
C MET A 239 -0.47 -15.61 7.60
N HIS A 240 -1.65 -15.26 8.12
CA HIS A 240 -1.98 -15.46 9.52
C HIS A 240 -2.23 -16.96 9.89
N GLY A 241 -2.41 -17.85 8.91
CA GLY A 241 -2.51 -19.28 9.10
C GLY A 241 -3.64 -19.74 10.03
N SER A 242 -4.67 -18.91 10.25
CA SER A 242 -5.73 -19.17 11.23
C SER A 242 -7.12 -18.83 10.69
N ALA A 243 -8.03 -19.81 10.72
CA ALA A 243 -9.43 -19.60 10.38
C ALA A 243 -10.11 -18.56 11.29
N LEU A 244 -9.74 -18.49 12.57
CA LEU A 244 -10.28 -17.52 13.54
C LEU A 244 -10.00 -16.06 13.14
N GLN A 245 -8.94 -15.81 12.40
CA GLN A 245 -8.51 -14.47 12.02
C GLN A 245 -8.90 -14.13 10.57
N THR A 246 -9.37 -15.11 9.78
CA THR A 246 -9.55 -14.97 8.33
C THR A 246 -10.40 -13.74 7.94
N VAL A 247 -11.60 -13.62 8.49
CA VAL A 247 -12.51 -12.52 8.13
C VAL A 247 -11.95 -11.18 8.61
N HIS A 248 -11.47 -11.14 9.85
CA HIS A 248 -10.90 -9.92 10.43
C HIS A 248 -9.70 -9.41 9.65
N GLN A 249 -8.73 -10.29 9.36
CA GLN A 249 -7.50 -9.93 8.66
C GLN A 249 -7.75 -9.52 7.21
N LEU A 250 -8.75 -10.10 6.55
CA LEU A 250 -9.14 -9.66 5.21
C LEU A 250 -9.69 -8.23 5.24
N ILE A 251 -10.60 -7.94 6.17
CA ILE A 251 -11.26 -6.63 6.29
C ILE A 251 -10.23 -5.55 6.63
N ILE A 252 -9.42 -5.76 7.66
CA ILE A 252 -8.41 -4.79 8.07
C ILE A 252 -7.31 -4.65 7.02
N GLY A 253 -6.97 -5.75 6.33
CA GLY A 253 -6.06 -5.76 5.20
C GLY A 253 -6.52 -4.86 4.06
N ILE A 254 -7.79 -4.94 3.68
CA ILE A 254 -8.39 -4.06 2.65
C ILE A 254 -8.42 -2.61 3.12
N LEU A 255 -8.82 -2.37 4.36
CA LEU A 255 -8.93 -1.02 4.93
C LEU A 255 -7.58 -0.30 4.96
N ILE A 256 -6.56 -0.93 5.53
CA ILE A 256 -5.21 -0.35 5.61
C ILE A 256 -4.59 -0.20 4.22
N GLY A 257 -4.74 -1.22 3.36
CA GLY A 257 -4.27 -1.15 1.98
C GLY A 257 -4.90 0.02 1.21
N TYR A 258 -6.23 0.20 1.35
CA TYR A 258 -6.90 1.34 0.73
C TYR A 258 -6.36 2.69 1.22
N VAL A 259 -6.16 2.83 2.55
CA VAL A 259 -5.59 4.05 3.13
C VAL A 259 -4.17 4.28 2.59
N PHE A 260 -3.31 3.26 2.59
CA PHE A 260 -1.96 3.37 2.06
C PHE A 260 -1.94 3.71 0.57
N TYR A 261 -2.77 3.05 -0.24
CA TYR A 261 -2.86 3.33 -1.68
C TYR A 261 -3.23 4.80 -1.96
N LYS A 262 -4.18 5.36 -1.19
CA LYS A 262 -4.66 6.74 -1.36
C LYS A 262 -3.69 7.79 -0.84
N THR A 263 -2.99 7.51 0.25
CA THR A 263 -2.18 8.51 0.95
C THR A 263 -0.70 8.41 0.64
N ASN A 264 -0.24 7.27 0.18
CA ASN A 264 1.17 6.93 0.04
C ASN A 264 1.96 7.33 1.31
N ASN A 265 1.47 6.90 2.47
CA ASN A 265 2.06 7.15 3.78
C ASN A 265 1.95 5.88 4.64
N LEU A 266 3.08 5.20 4.85
CA LEU A 266 3.13 3.95 5.60
C LEU A 266 2.63 4.10 7.04
N TRP A 267 2.94 5.25 7.67
CA TRP A 267 2.63 5.47 9.07
C TRP A 267 1.14 5.45 9.39
N LEU A 268 0.28 5.79 8.42
CA LEU A 268 -1.16 5.71 8.61
C LEU A 268 -1.62 4.25 8.74
N GLY A 269 -1.06 3.37 7.91
CA GLY A 269 -1.28 1.93 8.03
C GLY A 269 -0.77 1.38 9.36
N VAL A 270 0.46 1.73 9.72
CA VAL A 270 1.08 1.34 11.00
C VAL A 270 0.23 1.77 12.21
N LEU A 271 -0.29 2.99 12.21
CA LEU A 271 -1.12 3.48 13.31
C LEU A 271 -2.47 2.78 13.38
N ILE A 272 -3.14 2.58 12.25
CA ILE A 272 -4.43 1.87 12.22
C ILE A 272 -4.22 0.43 12.69
N HIS A 273 -3.17 -0.24 12.22
CA HIS A 273 -2.82 -1.59 12.62
C HIS A 273 -2.49 -1.68 14.11
N PHE A 274 -1.64 -0.77 14.59
CA PHE A 274 -1.30 -0.69 16.02
C PHE A 274 -2.56 -0.59 16.88
N PHE A 275 -3.48 0.33 16.57
CA PHE A 275 -4.69 0.50 17.35
C PHE A 275 -5.68 -0.65 17.19
N ASN A 276 -5.72 -1.28 16.02
CA ASN A 276 -6.53 -2.46 15.79
C ASN A 276 -6.13 -3.64 16.70
N ASN A 277 -4.85 -3.78 17.01
CA ASN A 277 -4.34 -4.79 17.93
C ASN A 277 -4.37 -4.30 19.39
N PHE A 278 -4.11 -3.00 19.62
CA PHE A 278 -4.04 -2.41 20.95
C PHE A 278 -5.38 -2.42 21.69
N ILE A 279 -6.48 -2.11 20.99
CA ILE A 279 -7.81 -2.02 21.60
C ILE A 279 -8.24 -3.38 22.20
N PRO A 280 -8.24 -4.52 21.46
CA PRO A 280 -8.63 -5.82 22.04
C PRO A 280 -7.66 -6.30 23.13
N ILE A 281 -6.35 -6.08 22.98
CA ILE A 281 -5.36 -6.46 24.01
C ILE A 281 -5.60 -5.67 25.30
N THR A 282 -5.95 -4.38 25.18
CA THR A 282 -6.29 -3.54 26.34
C THR A 282 -7.61 -3.97 26.98
N GLU A 283 -8.62 -4.32 26.18
CA GLU A 283 -9.89 -4.87 26.65
C GLU A 283 -9.66 -6.15 27.48
N VAL A 284 -8.93 -7.13 26.94
CA VAL A 284 -8.58 -8.37 27.67
C VAL A 284 -7.87 -8.06 28.98
N TYR A 285 -6.92 -7.11 28.99
CA TYR A 285 -6.22 -6.71 30.22
C TYR A 285 -7.17 -6.07 31.22
N ILE A 286 -8.03 -5.13 30.82
CA ILE A 286 -9.00 -4.50 31.73
C ILE A 286 -9.96 -5.53 32.30
N LEU A 287 -10.50 -6.44 31.47
CA LEU A 287 -11.38 -7.52 31.90
C LEU A 287 -10.67 -8.43 32.93
N SER A 288 -9.38 -8.72 32.76
CA SER A 288 -8.59 -9.52 33.73
C SER A 288 -8.46 -8.85 35.11
N LEU A 289 -8.49 -7.51 35.16
CA LEU A 289 -8.46 -6.77 36.43
C LEU A 289 -9.81 -6.77 37.16
N VAL A 290 -10.90 -6.83 36.41
CA VAL A 290 -12.27 -6.76 36.96
C VAL A 290 -12.81 -8.17 37.29
N SER A 291 -12.60 -9.12 36.41
CA SER A 291 -13.05 -10.51 36.57
C SER A 291 -11.95 -11.37 37.16
N LYS A 292 -12.02 -11.67 38.45
CA LYS A 292 -11.16 -12.70 39.10
C LYS A 292 -11.50 -14.13 38.66
N SER A 293 -12.53 -14.32 37.88
CA SER A 293 -12.97 -15.60 37.35
C SER A 293 -12.85 -15.54 35.83
N SER A 294 -11.89 -16.27 35.27
CA SER A 294 -11.97 -16.73 33.90
C SER A 294 -13.15 -17.71 33.81
N ALA A 295 -14.36 -17.17 33.62
CA ALA A 295 -15.46 -18.00 33.16
C ALA A 295 -15.06 -18.46 31.76
N GLU A 296 -14.64 -19.73 31.64
CA GLU A 296 -14.75 -20.47 30.40
C GLU A 296 -16.23 -20.41 30.02
N VAL A 297 -16.56 -19.49 29.13
CA VAL A 297 -17.84 -19.54 28.44
C VAL A 297 -17.72 -20.75 27.52
N ALA A 298 -18.26 -21.86 27.98
CA ALA A 298 -18.45 -23.03 27.15
C ALA A 298 -19.22 -22.53 25.91
N ALA A 299 -18.66 -22.72 24.74
CA ALA A 299 -19.32 -22.38 23.49
C ALA A 299 -20.56 -23.26 23.39
N GLU A 300 -21.73 -22.74 23.77
CA GLU A 300 -22.99 -23.38 23.45
C GLU A 300 -23.08 -23.53 21.94
N THR A 301 -23.43 -24.72 21.47
CA THR A 301 -23.63 -24.98 20.05
C THR A 301 -24.84 -24.18 19.57
N VAL A 302 -24.55 -23.09 18.88
CA VAL A 302 -25.60 -22.18 18.35
C VAL A 302 -26.25 -22.84 17.14
N GLY A 303 -27.57 -22.85 17.07
CA GLY A 303 -28.31 -23.40 15.94
C GLY A 303 -28.21 -22.54 14.67
N LEU A 304 -28.35 -23.15 13.47
CA LEU A 304 -28.27 -22.43 12.19
C LEU A 304 -29.24 -21.23 12.11
N GLY A 305 -30.40 -21.32 12.74
CA GLY A 305 -31.38 -20.22 12.77
C GLY A 305 -30.82 -18.99 13.52
N THR A 306 -30.14 -19.21 14.61
CA THR A 306 -29.47 -18.13 15.39
C THR A 306 -28.33 -17.52 14.59
N ILE A 307 -27.45 -18.34 14.00
CA ILE A 307 -26.36 -17.88 13.14
C ILE A 307 -26.89 -16.99 12.00
N PHE A 308 -28.03 -17.36 11.40
CA PHE A 308 -28.66 -16.56 10.34
C PHE A 308 -29.16 -15.20 10.85
N ILE A 309 -29.76 -15.15 12.04
CA ILE A 309 -30.18 -13.89 12.69
C ILE A 309 -28.95 -13.03 13.01
N ASP A 310 -27.91 -13.61 13.59
CA ASP A 310 -26.67 -12.92 13.94
C ASP A 310 -25.95 -12.39 12.70
N LEU A 311 -26.01 -13.11 11.58
CA LEU A 311 -25.51 -12.62 10.30
C LEU A 311 -26.25 -11.38 9.81
N ILE A 312 -27.59 -11.36 9.91
CA ILE A 312 -28.38 -10.19 9.52
C ILE A 312 -28.00 -8.99 10.40
N ILE A 313 -27.92 -9.18 11.71
CA ILE A 313 -27.52 -8.13 12.66
C ILE A 313 -26.11 -7.65 12.34
N ALA A 314 -25.16 -8.56 12.13
CA ALA A 314 -23.78 -8.24 11.79
C ALA A 314 -23.69 -7.44 10.48
N LEU A 315 -24.47 -7.77 9.45
CA LEU A 315 -24.52 -7.03 8.19
C LEU A 315 -25.06 -5.61 8.36
N VAL A 316 -26.09 -5.42 9.20
CA VAL A 316 -26.62 -4.08 9.49
C VAL A 316 -25.59 -3.23 10.22
N ILE A 317 -24.91 -3.80 11.23
CA ILE A 317 -23.84 -3.11 11.97
C ILE A 317 -22.65 -2.82 11.05
N ALA A 318 -22.26 -3.76 10.20
CA ALA A 318 -21.18 -3.59 9.24
C ALA A 318 -21.49 -2.50 8.21
N TYR A 319 -22.72 -2.37 7.77
CA TYR A 319 -23.15 -1.28 6.87
C TYR A 319 -23.01 0.09 7.55
N ALA A 320 -23.44 0.21 8.81
CA ALA A 320 -23.24 1.43 9.60
C ALA A 320 -21.74 1.72 9.80
N GLY A 321 -20.96 0.70 10.18
CA GLY A 321 -19.50 0.79 10.30
C GLY A 321 -18.83 1.28 9.03
N TYR A 322 -19.19 0.70 7.88
CA TYR A 322 -18.72 1.12 6.57
C TYR A 322 -19.01 2.60 6.29
N TYR A 323 -20.22 3.07 6.61
CA TYR A 323 -20.57 4.48 6.43
C TYR A 323 -19.67 5.41 7.25
N PHE A 324 -19.49 5.13 8.54
CA PHE A 324 -18.66 5.94 9.42
C PHE A 324 -17.17 5.87 9.04
N ILE A 325 -16.66 4.70 8.69
CA ILE A 325 -15.28 4.52 8.22
C ILE A 325 -15.00 5.36 6.97
N ASN A 326 -15.91 5.39 6.00
CA ASN A 326 -15.73 6.23 4.82
C ASN A 326 -15.61 7.71 5.14
N ILE A 327 -16.37 8.20 6.14
CA ILE A 327 -16.26 9.58 6.61
C ILE A 327 -14.89 9.81 7.25
N LEU A 328 -14.45 8.91 8.12
CA LEU A 328 -13.17 9.02 8.82
C LEU A 328 -11.98 8.93 7.87
N ILE A 329 -12.01 8.02 6.90
CA ILE A 329 -10.97 7.88 5.88
C ILE A 329 -10.85 9.16 5.04
N LYS A 330 -11.97 9.75 4.61
CA LYS A 330 -11.93 11.04 3.87
C LYS A 330 -11.26 12.13 4.69
N LYS A 331 -11.58 12.21 6.00
CA LYS A 331 -10.92 13.16 6.91
C LYS A 331 -9.44 12.86 7.08
N LEU A 332 -9.07 11.58 7.20
CA LEU A 332 -7.67 11.15 7.33
C LEU A 332 -6.85 11.49 6.07
N ILE A 333 -7.40 11.24 4.89
CA ILE A 333 -6.76 11.61 3.61
C ILE A 333 -6.56 13.12 3.53
N ALA A 334 -7.60 13.90 3.84
CA ALA A 334 -7.51 15.36 3.82
C ALA A 334 -6.46 15.90 4.83
N GLU A 335 -6.39 15.33 6.03
CA GLU A 335 -5.38 15.72 7.02
C GLU A 335 -3.96 15.31 6.58
N ASN A 336 -3.82 14.13 5.97
CA ASN A 336 -2.54 13.71 5.40
C ASN A 336 -2.09 14.65 4.27
N GLU A 337 -2.99 15.10 3.39
CA GLU A 337 -2.69 16.07 2.33
C GLU A 337 -2.28 17.43 2.90
N LYS A 338 -2.92 17.86 3.99
CA LYS A 338 -2.57 19.10 4.67
C LYS A 338 -1.16 19.06 5.26
N VAL A 339 -0.75 17.91 5.83
CA VAL A 339 0.55 17.74 6.51
C VAL A 339 1.68 17.46 5.51
N ASN A 340 1.41 16.71 4.43
CA ASN A 340 2.41 16.19 3.50
C ASN A 340 2.32 16.76 2.07
N GLY A 341 1.34 17.63 1.79
CA GLY A 341 0.98 18.07 0.45
C GLY A 341 0.20 17.00 -0.32
N LYS A 342 -0.49 17.40 -1.41
CA LYS A 342 -1.21 16.47 -2.27
C LYS A 342 -0.24 15.46 -2.89
N ASN A 343 -0.67 14.22 -2.96
CA ASN A 343 0.09 13.16 -3.61
C ASN A 343 0.04 13.40 -5.14
N LYS A 344 1.11 13.96 -5.73
CA LYS A 344 1.17 14.30 -7.16
C LYS A 344 1.14 13.07 -8.09
N GLU A 345 1.19 11.86 -7.55
CA GLU A 345 1.23 10.61 -8.34
C GLU A 345 -0.14 10.09 -8.77
N ALA A 346 -1.25 10.66 -8.25
CA ALA A 346 -2.61 10.27 -8.66
C ALA A 346 -3.14 11.08 -9.86
N GLU A 347 -2.43 12.12 -10.29
CA GLU A 347 -2.78 13.00 -11.41
C GLU A 347 -1.66 13.03 -12.46
N THR A 348 -1.30 11.90 -13.03
CA THR A 348 -0.56 11.90 -14.29
C THR A 348 -1.56 11.91 -15.44
N THR A 349 -2.25 13.04 -15.57
CA THR A 349 -2.81 13.48 -16.84
C THR A 349 -2.32 14.92 -17.05
N SER A 350 -1.32 15.05 -17.94
CA SER A 350 -0.97 16.24 -18.70
C SER A 350 -1.11 17.61 -18.00
N SER A 351 -0.06 18.08 -17.34
CA SER A 351 0.32 19.49 -17.41
C SER A 351 1.83 19.62 -17.12
N ILE A 352 2.58 19.84 -18.18
CA ILE A 352 3.95 20.36 -18.10
C ILE A 352 3.82 21.80 -17.61
N LYS A 353 4.07 22.07 -16.32
CA LYS A 353 4.30 23.43 -15.84
C LYS A 353 5.72 23.83 -16.21
N VAL A 354 5.83 24.77 -17.11
CA VAL A 354 7.02 25.59 -17.30
C VAL A 354 7.04 26.58 -16.15
N ASP A 355 8.03 26.50 -15.26
CA ASP A 355 8.27 27.52 -14.24
C ASP A 355 8.67 28.83 -14.91
N GLY A 356 7.89 29.86 -14.74
CA GLY A 356 8.13 31.24 -15.19
C GLY A 356 6.86 32.03 -15.19
N GLU A 357 6.63 32.78 -14.11
CA GLU A 357 5.72 33.94 -13.93
C GLU A 357 4.41 34.00 -14.70
N ASN A 358 3.33 33.95 -13.92
CA ASN A 358 2.00 34.53 -14.13
C ASN A 358 1.70 35.18 -15.51
N GLN A 359 0.90 34.45 -16.29
CA GLN A 359 -0.25 35.05 -17.01
C GLN A 359 -1.08 33.89 -17.60
N GLU A 360 -2.30 33.74 -17.12
CA GLU A 360 -3.37 33.03 -17.82
C GLU A 360 -3.59 33.71 -19.16
N VAL A 361 -3.42 32.95 -20.23
CA VAL A 361 -3.95 33.33 -21.54
C VAL A 361 -4.91 32.23 -21.95
N GLU A 362 -6.17 32.49 -21.68
CA GLU A 362 -7.31 31.78 -22.26
C GLU A 362 -7.32 32.10 -23.76
N MET A 363 -6.94 31.12 -24.59
CA MET A 363 -7.12 31.24 -26.04
C MET A 363 -8.31 30.39 -26.44
N THR A 364 -9.46 31.05 -26.55
CA THR A 364 -10.58 30.56 -27.35
C THR A 364 -10.21 30.68 -28.82
N ILE A 365 -10.03 29.57 -29.49
CA ILE A 365 -9.96 29.54 -30.96
C ILE A 365 -11.36 29.19 -31.44
N ASP A 366 -12.12 30.25 -31.84
CA ASP A 366 -13.30 30.07 -32.64
C ASP A 366 -12.89 29.82 -34.11
N GLY A 367 -13.35 28.68 -34.64
CA GLY A 367 -13.44 28.46 -36.08
C GLY A 367 -12.43 27.53 -36.72
N ALA A 368 -12.50 26.19 -36.39
CA ALA A 368 -12.10 25.15 -37.32
C ALA A 368 -12.90 23.86 -37.05
N PRO A 369 -13.30 23.11 -38.12
CA PRO A 369 -14.23 21.97 -37.96
C PRO A 369 -13.63 20.84 -37.16
N ALA A 370 -14.47 20.28 -36.28
CA ALA A 370 -14.19 19.15 -35.41
C ALA A 370 -14.14 17.87 -36.23
N GLU A 371 -13.01 17.55 -36.82
CA GLU A 371 -12.78 16.23 -37.43
C GLU A 371 -11.29 15.84 -37.48
N THR A 372 -10.53 15.92 -36.42
CA THR A 372 -9.18 15.29 -36.35
C THR A 372 -8.63 15.09 -34.93
N SER A 373 -9.42 15.24 -33.87
CA SER A 373 -8.94 15.04 -32.50
C SER A 373 -9.08 13.62 -31.97
N ASP A 374 -9.86 12.75 -32.62
CA ASP A 374 -10.11 11.40 -32.13
C ASP A 374 -9.08 10.36 -32.62
N GLU A 375 -8.35 10.62 -33.71
CA GLU A 375 -7.34 9.69 -34.22
C GLU A 375 -5.96 9.77 -33.51
N LEU A 376 -5.68 10.85 -32.79
CA LEU A 376 -4.43 11.03 -32.03
C LEU A 376 -4.54 10.61 -30.55
N LEU A 377 -5.73 10.30 -30.07
CA LEU A 377 -5.98 9.80 -28.71
C LEU A 377 -6.04 8.26 -28.62
N GLU A 378 -6.07 7.53 -29.72
CA GLU A 378 -6.11 6.06 -29.73
C GLU A 378 -4.75 5.35 -29.61
N THR A 379 -3.62 6.02 -29.58
CA THR A 379 -2.31 5.37 -29.67
C THR A 379 -1.47 5.35 -28.38
N LYS A 380 -2.06 5.40 -27.20
CA LYS A 380 -1.40 4.91 -25.99
C LYS A 380 -2.38 4.22 -25.04
N LYS A 381 -2.97 3.12 -25.46
CA LYS A 381 -3.34 2.08 -24.51
C LYS A 381 -2.06 1.70 -23.79
N ALA A 382 -1.94 2.11 -22.51
CA ALA A 382 -0.83 1.69 -21.67
C ALA A 382 -0.74 0.17 -21.77
N GLU A 383 0.35 -0.34 -22.32
CA GLU A 383 0.58 -1.79 -22.38
C GLU A 383 0.40 -2.33 -20.96
N LYS A 384 -0.49 -3.32 -20.82
CA LYS A 384 -0.67 -3.99 -19.53
C LYS A 384 0.68 -4.57 -19.15
N PRO A 385 1.16 -4.30 -17.92
CA PRO A 385 2.45 -4.81 -17.49
C PRO A 385 2.45 -6.33 -17.59
N THR A 386 3.45 -6.91 -18.25
CA THR A 386 3.61 -8.35 -18.39
C THR A 386 4.25 -8.94 -17.15
N ILE A 387 3.80 -10.15 -16.75
CA ILE A 387 4.38 -10.88 -15.61
C ILE A 387 5.34 -11.93 -16.16
N SER A 388 6.59 -11.95 -15.68
CA SER A 388 7.54 -12.99 -16.08
C SER A 388 7.16 -14.36 -15.52
N GLY A 389 7.51 -15.44 -16.21
CA GLY A 389 7.29 -16.81 -15.73
C GLY A 389 7.92 -17.07 -14.36
N GLY A 390 9.11 -16.50 -14.10
CA GLY A 390 9.75 -16.60 -12.78
C GLY A 390 8.96 -15.92 -11.67
N THR A 391 8.32 -14.78 -11.95
CA THR A 391 7.45 -14.09 -10.98
C THR A 391 6.20 -14.91 -10.67
N ILE A 392 5.59 -15.53 -11.70
CA ILE A 392 4.45 -16.44 -11.51
C ILE A 392 4.85 -17.63 -10.64
N ALA A 393 5.99 -18.27 -10.94
CA ALA A 393 6.49 -19.39 -10.16
C ALA A 393 6.72 -19.03 -8.68
N MET A 394 7.29 -17.86 -8.40
CA MET A 394 7.50 -17.38 -7.02
C MET A 394 6.16 -17.21 -6.27
N PHE A 395 5.15 -16.58 -6.88
CA PHE A 395 3.83 -16.48 -6.25
C PHE A 395 3.16 -17.83 -6.06
N SER A 396 3.30 -18.75 -7.04
CA SER A 396 2.69 -20.08 -6.94
C SER A 396 3.29 -20.89 -5.80
N ILE A 397 4.62 -20.89 -5.64
CA ILE A 397 5.32 -21.62 -4.57
C ILE A 397 4.95 -21.04 -3.19
N ALA A 398 5.08 -19.71 -3.02
CA ALA A 398 4.76 -19.07 -1.75
C ALA A 398 3.26 -19.19 -1.43
N GLY A 399 2.38 -18.94 -2.40
CA GLY A 399 0.94 -19.06 -2.22
C GLY A 399 0.49 -20.47 -1.86
N LEU A 400 1.05 -21.50 -2.53
CA LEU A 400 0.74 -22.90 -2.20
C LEU A 400 1.14 -23.23 -0.77
N TYR A 401 2.33 -22.84 -0.34
CA TYR A 401 2.78 -23.05 1.04
C TYR A 401 1.83 -22.38 2.04
N LEU A 402 1.50 -21.12 1.84
CA LEU A 402 0.63 -20.38 2.76
C LEU A 402 -0.78 -20.95 2.83
N VAL A 403 -1.34 -21.41 1.69
CA VAL A 403 -2.65 -22.06 1.66
C VAL A 403 -2.60 -23.39 2.40
N ILE A 404 -1.53 -24.19 2.22
CA ILE A 404 -1.35 -25.45 2.95
C ILE A 404 -1.26 -25.20 4.46
N GLU A 405 -0.46 -24.24 4.91
CA GLU A 405 -0.36 -23.87 6.33
C GLU A 405 -1.72 -23.43 6.90
N TRP A 406 -2.45 -22.60 6.17
CA TRP A 406 -3.79 -22.19 6.60
C TRP A 406 -4.77 -23.37 6.67
N LEU A 407 -4.73 -24.29 5.70
CA LEU A 407 -5.55 -25.49 5.71
C LEU A 407 -5.18 -26.41 6.87
N ILE A 408 -3.88 -26.67 7.12
CA ILE A 408 -3.42 -27.49 8.26
C ILE A 408 -3.89 -26.86 9.57
N GLY A 409 -3.70 -25.56 9.76
CA GLY A 409 -4.14 -24.85 10.97
C GLY A 409 -5.65 -24.90 11.17
N THR A 410 -6.43 -24.90 10.08
CA THR A 410 -7.89 -25.00 10.13
C THR A 410 -8.35 -26.44 10.38
N ILE A 411 -7.85 -27.41 9.63
CA ILE A 411 -8.24 -28.83 9.73
C ILE A 411 -7.88 -29.40 11.09
N SER A 412 -6.72 -29.05 11.65
CA SER A 412 -6.31 -29.53 12.97
C SER A 412 -7.33 -29.16 14.06
N ARG A 413 -8.00 -28.04 13.95
CA ARG A 413 -9.04 -27.61 14.90
C ARG A 413 -10.38 -28.32 14.75
N PHE A 414 -10.63 -28.97 13.61
CA PHE A 414 -11.76 -29.88 13.45
C PHE A 414 -11.45 -31.30 13.94
N MET A 415 -10.17 -31.71 13.93
CA MET A 415 -9.80 -33.10 14.26
C MET A 415 -9.41 -33.31 15.73
N TRP A 416 -8.87 -32.26 16.37
CA TRP A 416 -8.26 -32.35 17.70
C TRP A 416 -8.83 -31.35 18.72
N GLY A 417 -9.89 -30.64 18.36
CA GLY A 417 -10.64 -29.72 19.18
C GLY A 417 -11.73 -30.31 20.05
#